data_7bb388217bfa4e1a9caf076075df71eb
#
_entry.id   7bb388217bfa4e1a9caf076075df71eb
#
_cell.length_a   1.000
_cell.length_b   1.000
_cell.length_c   1.000
_cell.angle_alpha   90.00
_cell.angle_beta   90.00
_cell.angle_gamma   90.00
#
_symmetry.space_group_name_H-M   'P 1'
#
loop_
_entity.id
_entity.type
_entity.pdbx_description
1 polymer ?
#
loop_
_entity_poly.entity_id
_entity_poly.type
_entity_poly.pdbx_seq_one_letter_code
_entity_poly.pdbx_strand_id
1 'polypeptide(L)'
;MEFNNTLANEYEKGIRRTLPSYDAMLRLIQTFYHSTLPEKADMLIVGAGSGNEILQLAEGRPHWSFTGIDPSESMLKIAKERLHDLTNTMSFLQGTILDTPLPSIKYDAASCVLVLHFIQGYEEKLSTLKEIARHLKPGAPFVLASKYGQPGSLETELQFDLWRSYWLQHTKLSVSDIAEMEKSIRSLSFMCEEDILTLLQQAGFTKPSRFFATTLFGGWVCFKEEL
;
A
#
# COMPACT_ATOMS: atom_id res chain seq x y z
N MET A 1 3.33 -14.90 -2.72
CA MET A 1 4.79 -14.83 -2.43
C MET A 1 4.93 -14.88 -0.91
N GLU A 2 5.65 -15.88 -0.38
CA GLU A 2 5.91 -15.97 1.07
C GLU A 2 7.10 -15.09 1.42
N PHE A 3 6.92 -14.15 2.34
CA PHE A 3 7.98 -13.29 2.87
C PHE A 3 8.61 -13.96 4.10
N ASN A 4 9.82 -14.52 3.95
CA ASN A 4 10.66 -14.98 5.04
C ASN A 4 11.61 -13.87 5.54
N ASN A 5 12.36 -14.10 6.64
CA ASN A 5 13.23 -13.07 7.24
C ASN A 5 14.28 -12.50 6.28
N THR A 6 14.80 -13.29 5.35
CA THR A 6 15.76 -12.83 4.35
C THR A 6 15.09 -11.93 3.32
N LEU A 7 13.92 -12.37 2.79
CA LEU A 7 13.11 -11.60 1.85
C LEU A 7 12.57 -10.30 2.46
N ALA A 8 12.22 -10.29 3.75
CA ALA A 8 11.73 -9.10 4.43
C ALA A 8 12.82 -8.00 4.55
N ASN A 9 14.05 -8.38 4.88
CA ASN A 9 15.20 -7.45 4.92
C ASN A 9 15.62 -6.97 3.52
N GLU A 10 15.49 -7.83 2.52
CA GLU A 10 15.78 -7.50 1.12
C GLU A 10 14.66 -6.66 0.50
N TYR A 11 13.39 -6.90 0.89
CA TYR A 11 12.25 -6.14 0.40
C TYR A 11 12.39 -4.65 0.67
N GLU A 12 12.83 -4.28 1.86
CA GLU A 12 12.97 -2.87 2.22
C GLU A 12 14.05 -2.13 1.41
N LYS A 13 15.16 -2.82 1.17
CA LYS A 13 16.20 -2.32 0.25
C LYS A 13 15.70 -2.37 -1.20
N GLY A 14 14.89 -3.37 -1.53
CA GLY A 14 14.33 -3.61 -2.84
C GLY A 14 13.26 -2.60 -3.24
N ILE A 15 12.31 -2.25 -2.32
CA ILE A 15 11.18 -1.38 -2.69
C ILE A 15 11.62 0.02 -3.13
N ARG A 16 12.56 0.64 -2.46
CA ARG A 16 13.13 1.94 -2.86
C ARG A 16 13.88 1.85 -4.19
N ARG A 17 14.36 0.68 -4.51
CA ARG A 17 14.93 0.39 -5.82
C ARG A 17 13.83 0.14 -6.87
N THR A 18 12.80 -0.63 -6.59
CA THR A 18 11.69 -0.94 -7.51
C THR A 18 10.82 0.27 -7.78
N LEU A 19 10.64 1.13 -6.80
CA LEU A 19 9.87 2.36 -6.86
C LEU A 19 10.75 3.54 -6.41
N PRO A 20 11.47 4.20 -7.33
CA PRO A 20 12.42 5.28 -7.00
C PRO A 20 11.79 6.45 -6.23
N SER A 21 10.50 6.67 -6.41
CA SER A 21 9.71 7.71 -5.74
C SER A 21 8.99 7.22 -4.48
N TYR A 22 9.37 6.05 -3.93
CA TYR A 22 8.70 5.45 -2.77
C TYR A 22 8.59 6.41 -1.56
N ASP A 23 9.71 7.02 -1.16
CA ASP A 23 9.72 7.94 -0.02
C ASP A 23 8.92 9.24 -0.31
N ALA A 24 8.89 9.69 -1.57
CA ALA A 24 8.05 10.81 -1.99
C ALA A 24 6.57 10.45 -1.90
N MET A 25 6.19 9.25 -2.31
CA MET A 25 4.83 8.72 -2.17
C MET A 25 4.40 8.70 -0.70
N LEU A 26 5.23 8.15 0.20
CA LEU A 26 4.91 8.11 1.63
C LEU A 26 4.74 9.51 2.24
N ARG A 27 5.59 10.49 1.86
CA ARG A 27 5.43 11.88 2.31
C ARG A 27 4.13 12.51 1.79
N LEU A 28 3.70 12.22 0.58
CA LEU A 28 2.42 12.70 0.06
C LEU A 28 1.24 12.07 0.82
N ILE A 29 1.31 10.78 1.14
CA ILE A 29 0.31 10.09 1.97
C ILE A 29 0.27 10.71 3.37
N GLN A 30 1.42 10.93 4.01
CA GLN A 30 1.53 11.62 5.29
C GLN A 30 0.86 13.00 5.22
N THR A 31 1.22 13.81 4.22
CA THR A 31 0.65 15.16 4.04
C THR A 31 -0.86 15.11 3.92
N PHE A 32 -1.40 14.18 3.14
CA PHE A 32 -2.85 14.00 2.99
C PHE A 32 -3.52 13.70 4.33
N TYR A 33 -3.06 12.71 5.07
CA TYR A 33 -3.66 12.37 6.36
C TYR A 33 -3.45 13.45 7.42
N HIS A 34 -2.27 14.10 7.45
CA HIS A 34 -2.02 15.21 8.38
C HIS A 34 -2.92 16.43 8.13
N SER A 35 -3.40 16.61 6.90
CA SER A 35 -4.32 17.69 6.53
C SER A 35 -5.79 17.35 6.70
N THR A 36 -6.13 16.05 6.78
CA THR A 36 -7.53 15.58 6.78
C THR A 36 -7.97 15.03 8.13
N LEU A 37 -7.05 14.50 8.93
CA LEU A 37 -7.38 13.85 10.20
C LEU A 37 -7.15 14.79 11.40
N PRO A 38 -7.95 14.61 12.46
CA PRO A 38 -7.78 15.35 13.72
C PRO A 38 -6.48 14.95 14.42
N GLU A 39 -6.15 15.67 15.50
CA GLU A 39 -4.99 15.41 16.36
C GLU A 39 -4.98 13.98 16.95
N LYS A 40 -6.16 13.42 17.20
CA LYS A 40 -6.34 12.05 17.68
C LYS A 40 -7.12 11.25 16.63
N ALA A 41 -6.56 10.16 16.15
CA ALA A 41 -7.19 9.31 15.15
C ALA A 41 -6.77 7.84 15.30
N ASP A 42 -7.69 6.92 14.97
CA ASP A 42 -7.45 5.49 14.86
C ASP A 42 -7.31 5.11 13.38
N MET A 43 -6.17 4.55 13.00
CA MET A 43 -5.86 4.21 11.61
C MET A 43 -5.72 2.71 11.39
N LEU A 44 -6.29 2.22 10.29
CA LEU A 44 -6.15 0.84 9.82
C LEU A 44 -5.15 0.78 8.66
N ILE A 45 -4.07 0.02 8.83
CA ILE A 45 -3.02 -0.15 7.80
C ILE A 45 -3.08 -1.58 7.30
N VAL A 46 -3.57 -1.74 6.06
CA VAL A 46 -3.69 -3.06 5.41
C VAL A 46 -2.45 -3.32 4.57
N GLY A 47 -1.71 -4.38 4.91
CA GLY A 47 -0.36 -4.64 4.42
C GLY A 47 0.67 -3.79 5.14
N ALA A 48 0.70 -3.85 6.48
CA ALA A 48 1.58 -3.03 7.31
C ALA A 48 3.08 -3.28 7.02
N GLY A 49 3.41 -4.43 6.46
CA GLY A 49 4.77 -4.79 6.06
C GLY A 49 5.76 -4.58 7.20
N SER A 50 6.90 -3.99 6.89
CA SER A 50 7.95 -3.65 7.85
C SER A 50 7.72 -2.35 8.64
N GLY A 51 6.52 -1.76 8.56
CA GLY A 51 6.13 -0.57 9.33
C GLY A 51 6.60 0.77 8.76
N ASN A 52 7.13 0.83 7.54
CA ASN A 52 7.63 2.08 6.93
C ASN A 52 6.56 3.17 6.84
N GLU A 53 5.35 2.78 6.44
CA GLU A 53 4.23 3.72 6.34
C GLU A 53 3.82 4.24 7.72
N ILE A 54 3.69 3.34 8.71
CA ILE A 54 3.35 3.73 10.08
C ILE A 54 4.41 4.68 10.65
N LEU A 55 5.70 4.38 10.45
CA LEU A 55 6.80 5.24 10.88
C LEU A 55 6.65 6.67 10.32
N GLN A 56 6.35 6.77 9.02
CA GLN A 56 6.17 8.07 8.35
C GLN A 56 4.92 8.80 8.87
N LEU A 57 3.79 8.09 9.06
CA LEU A 57 2.53 8.68 9.51
C LEU A 57 2.56 9.12 10.97
N ALA A 58 3.28 8.39 11.83
CA ALA A 58 3.38 8.69 13.26
C ALA A 58 4.20 9.96 13.55
N GLU A 59 5.06 10.39 12.62
CA GLU A 59 5.87 11.60 12.78
C GLU A 59 5.01 12.82 13.07
N GLY A 60 5.22 13.47 14.23
CA GLY A 60 4.43 14.63 14.66
C GLY A 60 2.98 14.35 15.04
N ARG A 61 2.58 13.09 15.20
CA ARG A 61 1.22 12.65 15.57
C ARG A 61 1.23 11.65 16.74
N PRO A 62 1.68 12.02 17.94
CA PRO A 62 1.83 11.09 19.07
C PRO A 62 0.50 10.50 19.59
N HIS A 63 -0.63 11.11 19.24
CA HIS A 63 -1.96 10.65 19.65
C HIS A 63 -2.71 9.83 18.59
N TRP A 64 -2.06 9.51 17.47
CA TRP A 64 -2.64 8.56 16.52
C TRP A 64 -2.36 7.13 16.97
N SER A 65 -3.37 6.26 16.81
CA SER A 65 -3.22 4.82 17.02
C SER A 65 -3.25 4.08 15.70
N PHE A 66 -2.52 2.97 15.62
CA PHE A 66 -2.40 2.18 14.40
C PHE A 66 -2.75 0.72 14.64
N THR A 67 -3.62 0.18 13.80
CA THR A 67 -3.84 -1.26 13.67
C THR A 67 -3.28 -1.71 12.34
N GLY A 68 -2.17 -2.44 12.37
CA GLY A 68 -1.50 -2.98 11.19
C GLY A 68 -1.86 -4.44 10.96
N ILE A 69 -2.23 -4.81 9.73
CA ILE A 69 -2.49 -6.20 9.32
C ILE A 69 -1.49 -6.56 8.22
N ASP A 70 -0.86 -7.72 8.34
CA ASP A 70 0.00 -8.29 7.30
C ASP A 70 0.05 -9.82 7.40
N PRO A 71 -0.01 -10.57 6.30
CA PRO A 71 0.08 -12.02 6.35
C PRO A 71 1.47 -12.54 6.75
N SER A 72 2.51 -11.73 6.62
CA SER A 72 3.89 -12.10 6.92
C SER A 72 4.27 -11.81 8.38
N GLU A 73 4.40 -12.86 9.18
CA GLU A 73 4.89 -12.76 10.56
C GLU A 73 6.27 -12.10 10.62
N SER A 74 7.17 -12.42 9.68
CA SER A 74 8.51 -11.84 9.62
C SER A 74 8.50 -10.34 9.37
N MET A 75 7.58 -9.84 8.53
CA MET A 75 7.41 -8.41 8.30
C MET A 75 6.87 -7.71 9.54
N LEU A 76 5.86 -8.30 10.20
CA LEU A 76 5.32 -7.74 11.45
C LEU A 76 6.34 -7.72 12.60
N LYS A 77 7.24 -8.68 12.65
CA LYS A 77 8.36 -8.68 13.62
C LYS A 77 9.27 -7.47 13.38
N ILE A 78 9.68 -7.24 12.14
CA ILE A 78 10.50 -6.07 11.77
C ILE A 78 9.74 -4.76 12.08
N ALA A 79 8.44 -4.70 11.80
CA ALA A 79 7.62 -3.53 12.13
C ALA A 79 7.62 -3.24 13.62
N LYS A 80 7.41 -4.26 14.48
CA LYS A 80 7.45 -4.12 15.94
C LYS A 80 8.80 -3.64 16.44
N GLU A 81 9.91 -4.16 15.91
CA GLU A 81 11.27 -3.76 16.26
C GLU A 81 11.56 -2.32 15.84
N ARG A 82 11.14 -1.93 14.63
CA ARG A 82 11.34 -0.57 14.09
C ARG A 82 10.58 0.51 14.82
N LEU A 83 9.37 0.19 15.24
CA LEU A 83 8.42 1.16 15.78
C LEU A 83 8.41 1.18 17.33
N HIS A 84 9.30 0.41 17.96
CA HIS A 84 9.25 0.21 19.43
C HIS A 84 9.48 1.50 20.23
N ASP A 85 10.22 2.46 19.69
CA ASP A 85 10.50 3.75 20.37
C ASP A 85 9.39 4.79 20.21
N LEU A 86 8.37 4.52 19.37
CA LEU A 86 7.25 5.42 19.20
C LEU A 86 6.25 5.28 20.36
N THR A 87 5.71 6.41 20.78
CA THR A 87 4.73 6.47 21.88
C THR A 87 3.30 6.15 21.47
N ASN A 88 3.07 5.98 20.16
CA ASN A 88 1.77 5.66 19.58
C ASN A 88 1.25 4.30 20.05
N THR A 89 -0.07 4.19 20.26
CA THR A 89 -0.70 2.89 20.49
C THR A 89 -0.69 2.08 19.18
N MET A 90 -0.13 0.87 19.22
CA MET A 90 -0.01 0.01 18.02
C MET A 90 -0.50 -1.39 18.31
N SER A 91 -1.25 -1.95 17.35
CA SER A 91 -1.67 -3.34 17.32
C SER A 91 -1.27 -3.96 15.97
N PHE A 92 -0.66 -5.15 16.00
CA PHE A 92 -0.26 -5.87 14.79
C PHE A 92 -0.91 -7.24 14.77
N LEU A 93 -1.67 -7.50 13.69
CA LEU A 93 -2.45 -8.72 13.48
C LEU A 93 -1.89 -9.47 12.27
N GLN A 94 -1.58 -10.74 12.45
CA GLN A 94 -1.13 -11.59 11.35
C GLN A 94 -2.33 -12.15 10.59
N GLY A 95 -2.33 -11.96 9.27
CA GLY A 95 -3.36 -12.46 8.36
C GLY A 95 -3.73 -11.45 7.29
N THR A 96 -4.77 -11.77 6.52
CA THR A 96 -5.41 -10.83 5.60
C THR A 96 -6.58 -10.13 6.28
N ILE A 97 -7.06 -9.03 5.73
CA ILE A 97 -8.24 -8.35 6.29
C ILE A 97 -9.52 -9.20 6.18
N LEU A 98 -9.55 -10.16 5.26
CA LEU A 98 -10.69 -11.06 5.08
C LEU A 98 -10.76 -12.17 6.15
N ASP A 99 -9.62 -12.58 6.67
CA ASP A 99 -9.51 -13.74 7.59
C ASP A 99 -9.25 -13.34 9.04
N THR A 100 -8.86 -12.07 9.27
CA THR A 100 -8.44 -11.61 10.59
C THR A 100 -9.58 -10.87 11.30
N PRO A 101 -10.04 -11.34 12.46
CA PRO A 101 -11.04 -10.61 13.24
C PRO A 101 -10.46 -9.29 13.74
N LEU A 102 -11.03 -8.18 13.27
CA LEU A 102 -10.70 -6.84 13.72
C LEU A 102 -11.53 -6.44 14.95
N PRO A 103 -11.00 -5.53 15.80
CA PRO A 103 -11.77 -4.90 16.85
C PRO A 103 -13.08 -4.31 16.31
N SER A 104 -14.15 -4.33 17.11
CA SER A 104 -15.46 -3.79 16.72
C SER A 104 -15.51 -2.25 16.68
N ILE A 105 -14.36 -1.60 16.57
CA ILE A 105 -14.26 -0.14 16.39
C ILE A 105 -14.36 0.23 14.91
N LYS A 106 -14.69 1.49 14.64
CA LYS A 106 -14.62 2.09 13.32
C LYS A 106 -13.42 3.03 13.28
N TYR A 107 -12.59 2.85 12.25
CA TYR A 107 -11.37 3.64 12.06
C TYR A 107 -11.66 5.00 11.43
N ASP A 108 -10.86 6.00 11.80
CA ASP A 108 -10.92 7.35 11.24
C ASP A 108 -10.32 7.42 9.84
N ALA A 109 -9.43 6.50 9.51
CA ALA A 109 -8.82 6.37 8.19
C ALA A 109 -8.29 4.96 7.96
N ALA A 110 -8.06 4.61 6.70
CA ALA A 110 -7.33 3.40 6.34
C ALA A 110 -6.42 3.62 5.13
N SER A 111 -5.40 2.77 4.99
CA SER A 111 -4.56 2.68 3.80
C SER A 111 -4.36 1.23 3.36
N CYS A 112 -4.10 1.08 2.04
CA CYS A 112 -3.71 -0.16 1.41
C CYS A 112 -2.61 0.17 0.38
N VAL A 113 -1.36 0.20 0.87
CA VAL A 113 -0.21 0.70 0.09
C VAL A 113 0.64 -0.45 -0.40
N LEU A 114 0.72 -0.62 -1.71
CA LEU A 114 1.49 -1.67 -2.41
C LEU A 114 1.06 -3.11 -2.06
N VAL A 115 -0.22 -3.32 -1.85
CA VAL A 115 -0.81 -4.63 -1.49
C VAL A 115 -1.72 -5.19 -2.58
N LEU A 116 -2.59 -4.37 -3.17
CA LEU A 116 -3.68 -4.82 -4.04
C LEU A 116 -3.19 -5.68 -5.23
N HIS A 117 -2.00 -5.43 -5.74
CA HIS A 117 -1.42 -6.19 -6.86
C HIS A 117 -0.90 -7.59 -6.47
N PHE A 118 -0.83 -7.92 -5.18
CA PHE A 118 -0.55 -9.29 -4.71
C PHE A 118 -1.82 -10.15 -4.64
N ILE A 119 -2.99 -9.52 -4.56
CA ILE A 119 -4.28 -10.20 -4.51
C ILE A 119 -4.66 -10.64 -5.93
N GLN A 120 -5.07 -11.90 -6.10
CA GLN A 120 -5.44 -12.43 -7.42
C GLN A 120 -6.94 -12.23 -7.68
N GLY A 121 -7.26 -11.96 -8.95
CA GLY A 121 -8.66 -11.84 -9.36
C GLY A 121 -9.37 -10.56 -8.91
N TYR A 122 -10.42 -10.22 -9.66
CA TYR A 122 -11.22 -9.00 -9.45
C TYR A 122 -12.04 -9.09 -8.15
N GLU A 123 -12.73 -10.21 -7.95
CA GLU A 123 -13.66 -10.40 -6.82
C GLU A 123 -12.96 -10.40 -5.47
N GLU A 124 -11.76 -10.96 -5.38
CA GLU A 124 -10.99 -10.95 -4.13
C GLU A 124 -10.47 -9.56 -3.79
N LYS A 125 -10.02 -8.80 -4.81
CA LYS A 125 -9.67 -7.38 -4.66
C LYS A 125 -10.88 -6.55 -4.18
N LEU A 126 -12.04 -6.77 -4.81
CA LEU A 126 -13.28 -6.08 -4.44
C LEU A 126 -13.71 -6.43 -3.01
N SER A 127 -13.65 -7.70 -2.63
CA SER A 127 -13.97 -8.17 -1.28
C SER A 127 -13.03 -7.53 -0.24
N THR A 128 -11.74 -7.46 -0.55
CA THR A 128 -10.74 -6.79 0.31
C THR A 128 -11.08 -5.31 0.51
N LEU A 129 -11.38 -4.58 -0.56
CA LEU A 129 -11.73 -3.15 -0.46
C LEU A 129 -13.06 -2.93 0.26
N LYS A 130 -14.07 -3.79 0.04
CA LYS A 130 -15.35 -3.76 0.78
C LYS A 130 -15.14 -3.99 2.28
N GLU A 131 -14.27 -4.93 2.64
CA GLU A 131 -13.97 -5.21 4.04
C GLU A 131 -13.25 -4.02 4.70
N ILE A 132 -12.30 -3.38 4.00
CA ILE A 132 -11.69 -2.12 4.47
C ILE A 132 -12.78 -1.06 4.71
N ALA A 133 -13.65 -0.83 3.72
CA ALA A 133 -14.72 0.15 3.82
C ALA A 133 -15.68 -0.14 4.98
N ARG A 134 -15.96 -1.43 5.25
CA ARG A 134 -16.81 -1.86 6.38
C ARG A 134 -16.24 -1.44 7.73
N HIS A 135 -14.92 -1.35 7.87
CA HIS A 135 -14.25 -0.96 9.11
C HIS A 135 -14.04 0.56 9.25
N LEU A 136 -14.36 1.36 8.25
CA LEU A 136 -14.21 2.80 8.28
C LEU A 136 -15.48 3.51 8.78
N LYS A 137 -15.29 4.67 9.43
CA LYS A 137 -16.36 5.63 9.71
C LYS A 137 -16.90 6.22 8.41
N PRO A 138 -18.19 6.62 8.32
CA PRO A 138 -18.69 7.41 7.21
C PRO A 138 -17.81 8.63 6.94
N GLY A 139 -17.52 8.95 5.68
CA GLY A 139 -16.65 10.06 5.29
C GLY A 139 -15.16 9.87 5.57
N ALA A 140 -14.72 8.76 6.15
CA ALA A 140 -13.31 8.51 6.46
C ALA A 140 -12.44 8.44 5.19
N PRO A 141 -11.27 9.10 5.18
CA PRO A 141 -10.33 9.05 4.07
C PRO A 141 -9.66 7.68 3.96
N PHE A 142 -9.44 7.27 2.71
CA PHE A 142 -8.73 6.05 2.35
C PHE A 142 -7.68 6.33 1.28
N VAL A 143 -6.51 5.74 1.43
CA VAL A 143 -5.42 5.76 0.43
C VAL A 143 -5.20 4.36 -0.12
N LEU A 144 -5.24 4.26 -1.43
CA LEU A 144 -4.80 3.09 -2.18
C LEU A 144 -3.55 3.45 -2.98
N ALA A 145 -2.49 2.65 -2.89
CA ALA A 145 -1.39 2.69 -3.84
C ALA A 145 -1.08 1.29 -4.36
N SER A 146 -0.95 1.15 -5.68
CA SER A 146 -0.78 -0.15 -6.31
C SER A 146 -0.03 -0.04 -7.63
N LYS A 147 0.53 -1.17 -8.06
CA LYS A 147 0.88 -1.33 -9.47
C LYS A 147 -0.39 -1.27 -10.30
N TYR A 148 -0.33 -0.59 -11.44
CA TYR A 148 -1.44 -0.47 -12.39
C TYR A 148 -0.95 -0.46 -13.83
N GLY A 149 -1.88 -0.59 -14.78
CA GLY A 149 -1.66 -0.61 -16.20
C GLY A 149 -2.44 -1.74 -16.85
N GLN A 150 -2.54 -1.72 -18.18
CA GLN A 150 -3.20 -2.79 -18.93
C GLN A 150 -2.13 -3.75 -19.45
N PRO A 151 -2.12 -5.04 -19.02
CA PRO A 151 -1.16 -6.02 -19.49
C PRO A 151 -1.13 -6.10 -21.02
N GLY A 152 0.07 -6.02 -21.61
CA GLY A 152 0.26 -6.13 -23.06
C GLY A 152 -0.09 -4.87 -23.87
N SER A 153 -0.54 -3.78 -23.24
CA SER A 153 -0.73 -2.50 -23.95
C SER A 153 0.63 -1.84 -24.25
N LEU A 154 0.67 -1.06 -25.33
CA LEU A 154 1.85 -0.30 -25.71
C LEU A 154 2.30 0.66 -24.60
N GLU A 155 1.37 1.28 -23.93
CA GLU A 155 1.63 2.19 -22.81
C GLU A 155 2.32 1.46 -21.64
N THR A 156 1.80 0.29 -21.24
CA THR A 156 2.40 -0.50 -20.17
C THR A 156 3.79 -1.01 -20.55
N GLU A 157 4.01 -1.40 -21.80
CA GLU A 157 5.34 -1.80 -22.27
C GLU A 157 6.33 -0.64 -22.25
N LEU A 158 5.91 0.56 -22.66
CA LEU A 158 6.72 1.78 -22.55
C LEU A 158 7.11 2.10 -21.08
N GLN A 159 6.18 1.90 -20.13
CA GLN A 159 6.47 2.08 -18.70
C GLN A 159 7.50 1.04 -18.20
N PHE A 160 7.45 -0.20 -18.70
CA PHE A 160 8.48 -1.19 -18.40
C PHE A 160 9.83 -0.83 -19.02
N ASP A 161 9.85 -0.31 -20.26
CA ASP A 161 11.09 0.14 -20.92
C ASP A 161 11.75 1.28 -20.15
N LEU A 162 10.96 2.26 -19.72
CA LEU A 162 11.43 3.37 -18.89
C LEU A 162 11.96 2.87 -17.54
N TRP A 163 11.23 1.95 -16.90
CA TRP A 163 11.62 1.32 -15.64
C TRP A 163 12.96 0.57 -15.78
N ARG A 164 13.14 -0.26 -16.81
CA ARG A 164 14.41 -0.95 -17.10
C ARG A 164 15.55 0.02 -17.32
N SER A 165 15.32 1.07 -18.13
CA SER A 165 16.31 2.08 -18.46
C SER A 165 16.79 2.82 -17.22
N TYR A 166 15.85 3.19 -16.32
CA TYR A 166 16.18 3.81 -15.05
C TYR A 166 17.12 2.92 -14.21
N TRP A 167 16.83 1.63 -14.11
CA TRP A 167 17.64 0.70 -13.35
C TRP A 167 19.04 0.51 -13.91
N LEU A 168 19.14 0.36 -15.23
CA LEU A 168 20.44 0.24 -15.91
C LEU A 168 21.31 1.48 -15.74
N GLN A 169 20.72 2.66 -15.67
CA GLN A 169 21.45 3.92 -15.58
C GLN A 169 21.82 4.31 -14.14
N HIS A 170 20.99 3.96 -13.17
CA HIS A 170 21.10 4.49 -11.80
C HIS A 170 21.45 3.44 -10.73
N THR A 171 21.71 2.19 -11.12
CA THR A 171 22.13 1.13 -10.19
C THR A 171 23.32 0.34 -10.74
N LYS A 172 23.87 -0.54 -9.91
CA LYS A 172 24.91 -1.50 -10.30
C LYS A 172 24.36 -2.89 -10.61
N LEU A 173 23.03 -3.00 -10.78
CA LEU A 173 22.41 -4.28 -11.11
C LEU A 173 22.76 -4.70 -12.53
N SER A 174 22.95 -6.01 -12.72
CA SER A 174 23.19 -6.58 -14.04
C SER A 174 21.89 -6.59 -14.87
N VAL A 175 21.99 -6.72 -16.18
CA VAL A 175 20.85 -6.92 -17.08
C VAL A 175 20.02 -8.13 -16.67
N SER A 176 20.67 -9.22 -16.21
CA SER A 176 20.00 -10.44 -15.74
C SER A 176 19.20 -10.19 -14.46
N ASP A 177 19.75 -9.46 -13.48
CA ASP A 177 19.03 -9.13 -12.25
C ASP A 177 17.77 -8.30 -12.53
N ILE A 178 17.89 -7.32 -13.44
CA ILE A 178 16.76 -6.48 -13.86
C ILE A 178 15.70 -7.29 -14.59
N ALA A 179 16.09 -8.23 -15.45
CA ALA A 179 15.17 -9.11 -16.15
C ALA A 179 14.39 -10.04 -15.20
N GLU A 180 15.05 -10.56 -14.15
CA GLU A 180 14.38 -11.36 -13.12
C GLU A 180 13.40 -10.51 -12.29
N MET A 181 13.78 -9.29 -11.92
CA MET A 181 12.89 -8.33 -11.25
C MET A 181 11.68 -8.00 -12.12
N GLU A 182 11.88 -7.73 -13.41
CA GLU A 182 10.79 -7.45 -14.34
C GLU A 182 9.83 -8.64 -14.45
N LYS A 183 10.36 -9.87 -14.57
CA LYS A 183 9.55 -11.09 -14.58
C LYS A 183 8.68 -11.20 -13.34
N SER A 184 9.25 -10.92 -12.16
CA SER A 184 8.52 -10.92 -10.90
C SER A 184 7.42 -9.85 -10.88
N ILE A 185 7.71 -8.62 -11.33
CA ILE A 185 6.72 -7.55 -11.40
C ILE A 185 5.61 -7.86 -12.42
N ARG A 186 5.94 -8.46 -13.55
CA ARG A 186 4.95 -8.87 -14.56
C ARG A 186 4.01 -9.97 -14.07
N SER A 187 4.45 -10.82 -13.15
CA SER A 187 3.62 -11.87 -12.56
C SER A 187 2.59 -11.37 -11.55
N LEU A 188 2.68 -10.11 -11.10
CA LEU A 188 1.70 -9.50 -10.18
C LEU A 188 0.36 -9.29 -10.88
N SER A 189 -0.73 -9.40 -10.12
CA SER A 189 -2.08 -9.16 -10.59
C SER A 189 -2.41 -7.66 -10.57
N PHE A 190 -2.27 -6.98 -11.70
CA PHE A 190 -2.59 -5.56 -11.84
C PHE A 190 -3.66 -5.32 -12.90
N MET A 191 -4.25 -4.15 -12.90
CA MET A 191 -5.37 -3.75 -13.77
C MET A 191 -5.21 -2.29 -14.20
N CYS A 192 -5.96 -1.86 -15.20
CA CYS A 192 -5.96 -0.47 -15.65
C CYS A 192 -6.55 0.48 -14.59
N GLU A 193 -6.36 1.78 -14.78
CA GLU A 193 -6.85 2.79 -13.85
C GLU A 193 -8.38 2.79 -13.77
N GLU A 194 -9.07 2.63 -14.88
CA GLU A 194 -10.54 2.59 -14.91
C GLU A 194 -11.10 1.44 -14.05
N ASP A 195 -10.46 0.28 -14.09
CA ASP A 195 -10.85 -0.86 -13.24
C ASP A 195 -10.60 -0.58 -11.76
N ILE A 196 -9.50 0.09 -11.42
CA ILE A 196 -9.20 0.50 -10.04
C ILE A 196 -10.26 1.48 -9.53
N LEU A 197 -10.60 2.50 -10.33
CA LEU A 197 -11.63 3.47 -9.96
C LEU A 197 -13.00 2.80 -9.78
N THR A 198 -13.34 1.86 -10.66
CA THR A 198 -14.56 1.06 -10.58
C THR A 198 -14.59 0.20 -9.32
N LEU A 199 -13.48 -0.47 -8.99
CA LEU A 199 -13.35 -1.25 -7.76
C LEU A 199 -13.57 -0.39 -6.51
N LEU A 200 -12.96 0.80 -6.45
CA LEU A 200 -13.12 1.72 -5.33
C LEU A 200 -14.58 2.14 -5.16
N GLN A 201 -15.25 2.49 -6.26
CA GLN A 201 -16.67 2.85 -6.24
C GLN A 201 -17.55 1.68 -5.78
N GLN A 202 -17.35 0.48 -6.33
CA GLN A 202 -18.11 -0.71 -5.94
C GLN A 202 -17.86 -1.15 -4.49
N ALA A 203 -16.71 -0.78 -3.93
CA ALA A 203 -16.40 -1.02 -2.53
C ALA A 203 -16.99 0.04 -1.57
N GLY A 204 -17.69 1.06 -2.09
CA GLY A 204 -18.33 2.12 -1.31
C GLY A 204 -17.38 3.27 -0.97
N PHE A 205 -16.45 3.58 -1.88
CA PHE A 205 -15.63 4.78 -1.81
C PHE A 205 -16.05 5.80 -2.85
N THR A 206 -16.06 7.07 -2.47
CA THR A 206 -16.43 8.21 -3.32
C THR A 206 -15.24 9.08 -3.65
N LYS A 207 -15.36 9.87 -4.72
CA LYS A 207 -14.41 10.91 -5.13
C LYS A 207 -12.97 10.40 -5.29
N PRO A 208 -12.71 9.23 -5.90
CA PRO A 208 -11.34 8.77 -6.09
C PRO A 208 -10.57 9.79 -6.94
N SER A 209 -9.43 10.24 -6.41
CA SER A 209 -8.54 11.20 -7.07
C SER A 209 -7.11 10.67 -7.05
N ARG A 210 -6.46 10.64 -8.21
CA ARG A 210 -5.07 10.23 -8.30
C ARG A 210 -4.15 11.34 -7.81
N PHE A 211 -3.36 11.06 -6.77
CA PHE A 211 -2.39 12.00 -6.21
C PHE A 211 -0.94 11.66 -6.58
N PHE A 212 -0.70 10.45 -7.07
CA PHE A 212 0.63 9.96 -7.37
C PHE A 212 0.61 9.05 -8.60
N ALA A 213 1.60 9.20 -9.48
CA ALA A 213 1.87 8.28 -10.57
C ALA A 213 3.36 8.28 -10.91
N THR A 214 3.94 7.11 -11.09
CA THR A 214 5.31 6.91 -11.54
C THR A 214 5.44 5.57 -12.22
N THR A 215 5.93 5.55 -13.44
CA THR A 215 6.04 4.34 -14.26
C THR A 215 4.87 3.35 -14.05
N LEU A 216 5.12 2.22 -13.38
CA LEU A 216 4.17 1.12 -13.18
C LEU A 216 3.27 1.28 -11.93
N PHE A 217 3.40 2.37 -11.16
CA PHE A 217 2.71 2.54 -9.88
C PHE A 217 1.87 3.81 -9.84
N GLY A 218 0.69 3.70 -9.24
CA GLY A 218 -0.22 4.81 -8.99
C GLY A 218 -0.72 4.84 -7.56
N GLY A 219 -1.20 6.00 -7.13
CA GLY A 219 -1.81 6.21 -5.82
C GLY A 219 -3.07 7.07 -5.92
N TRP A 220 -4.13 6.66 -5.23
CA TRP A 220 -5.44 7.30 -5.21
C TRP A 220 -5.86 7.59 -3.78
N VAL A 221 -6.45 8.76 -3.58
CA VAL A 221 -7.15 9.13 -2.35
C VAL A 221 -8.64 9.11 -2.62
N CYS A 222 -9.43 8.64 -1.68
CA CYS A 222 -10.88 8.62 -1.75
C CYS A 222 -11.48 8.65 -0.33
N PHE A 223 -12.80 8.65 -0.23
CA PHE A 223 -13.50 8.73 1.05
C PHE A 223 -14.58 7.66 1.12
N LYS A 224 -14.78 7.08 2.31
CA LYS A 224 -15.91 6.20 2.55
C LYS A 224 -17.22 6.95 2.33
N GLU A 225 -18.19 6.33 1.64
CA GLU A 225 -19.52 6.90 1.47
C GLU A 225 -20.16 7.30 2.81
N GLU A 226 -20.79 8.47 2.83
CA GLU A 226 -21.70 8.89 3.88
C GLU A 226 -23.05 8.23 3.60
N LEU A 227 -23.43 7.25 4.42
CA LEU A 227 -24.76 6.64 4.37
C LEU A 227 -25.75 7.48 5.18
#